data_2edbd2a8f1f45edeb538a52f175051a8
#
_entry.id   2edbd2a8f1f45edeb538a52f175051a8
#
_cell.length_a   1.000
_cell.length_b   1.000
_cell.length_c   1.000
_cell.angle_alpha   90.00
_cell.angle_beta   90.00
_cell.angle_gamma   90.00
#
_symmetry.space_group_name_H-M   'P 1'
#
loop_
_entity.id
_entity.type
_entity.pdbx_description
1 polymer ?
#
loop_
_entity_poly.entity_id
_entity_poly.type
_entity_poly.pdbx_seq_one_letter_code
_entity_poly.pdbx_strand_id
1 'polypeptide(L)'
;MLLPLHLVLASTLTLAACDSTPSKATVAARESAKSACASLQQLTDQLARPRPSNLTDPYYQTAEQYLYTAINRAGDAAEQDQGYQEFADTLHRAAQTWQVTFTLDKAEPLIQQARKEKC
;
A
#
# COMPACT_ATOMS: atom_id res chain seq x y z
N MET A 1 58.76 2.15 -21.66
CA MET A 1 58.26 2.10 -21.41
C MET A 1 57.20 1.91 -21.02
N LEU A 2 56.60 1.80 -20.80
CA LEU A 2 55.78 1.68 -20.45
C LEU A 2 54.66 1.50 -20.02
N LEU A 3 54.02 1.48 -19.82
CA LEU A 3 53.14 1.39 -19.38
C LEU A 3 52.03 1.25 -18.96
N PRO A 4 51.70 1.25 -18.84
CA PRO A 4 50.75 1.27 -18.48
C PRO A 4 49.77 0.92 -18.02
N LEU A 5 49.34 0.79 -17.80
CA LEU A 5 48.43 0.47 -17.41
C LEU A 5 47.50 0.38 -16.84
N HIS A 6 47.06 0.49 -16.62
CA HIS A 6 46.30 0.35 -16.06
C HIS A 6 45.24 0.31 -15.70
N LEU A 7 44.90 0.24 -15.69
CA LEU A 7 44.07 0.23 -15.40
C LEU A 7 42.99 -0.01 -15.04
N VAL A 8 42.58 -0.02 -14.97
CA VAL A 8 41.67 -0.16 -14.74
C VAL A 8 40.77 -0.51 -14.14
N LEU A 9 40.49 -0.75 -14.01
CA LEU A 9 39.77 -1.17 -13.49
C LEU A 9 38.81 -1.06 -12.87
N ALA A 10 38.55 -0.93 -12.51
CA ALA A 10 37.91 -0.51 -11.73
C ALA A 10 36.67 -0.67 -11.67
N SER A 11 36.17 -0.47 -12.13
CA SER A 11 34.97 -0.44 -12.18
C SER A 11 34.19 -1.27 -11.59
N THR A 12 34.07 -1.93 -11.74
CA THR A 12 33.45 -2.84 -11.23
C THR A 12 32.79 -2.68 -10.13
N LEU A 13 33.13 -2.59 -9.46
CA LEU A 13 32.56 -2.51 -8.36
C LEU A 13 31.41 -2.11 -8.21
N THR A 14 31.19 -1.46 -8.58
CA THR A 14 30.07 -0.93 -8.47
C THR A 14 29.01 -1.75 -8.27
N LEU A 15 28.84 -2.49 -8.86
CA LEU A 15 27.80 -3.22 -8.75
C LEU A 15 27.52 -3.70 -7.57
N ALA A 16 28.18 -4.08 -7.11
CA ALA A 16 27.94 -4.68 -5.93
C ALA A 16 27.09 -3.93 -5.12
N ALA A 17 27.38 -2.84 -5.08
CA ALA A 17 26.69 -2.04 -4.24
C ALA A 17 25.31 -2.14 -4.41
N CYS A 18 24.92 -2.23 -5.49
CA CYS A 18 23.61 -2.11 -5.70
C CYS A 18 22.82 -3.03 -5.06
N ASP A 19 23.24 -4.01 -4.72
CA ASP A 19 22.38 -4.98 -4.42
C ASP A 19 21.77 -5.02 -3.16
N SER A 20 22.36 -4.75 -2.19
CA SER A 20 21.84 -5.13 -0.91
C SER A 20 21.14 -4.03 -0.17
N THR A 21 21.26 -2.81 -0.53
CA THR A 21 20.70 -1.69 0.23
C THR A 21 19.48 -1.11 -0.47
N PRO A 22 18.31 -1.19 0.15
CA PRO A 22 17.12 -0.56 -0.43
C PRO A 22 17.30 0.96 -0.50
N SER A 23 16.74 1.57 -1.51
CA SER A 23 16.72 3.02 -1.62
C SER A 23 15.83 3.64 -0.54
N LYS A 24 15.99 4.92 -0.29
CA LYS A 24 15.11 5.64 0.62
C LYS A 24 13.66 5.56 0.16
N ALA A 25 13.42 5.65 -1.14
CA ALA A 25 12.08 5.54 -1.68
C ALA A 25 11.46 4.18 -1.38
N THR A 26 12.22 3.11 -1.52
CA THR A 26 11.74 1.76 -1.21
C THR A 26 11.41 1.62 0.27
N VAL A 27 12.24 2.15 1.15
CA VAL A 27 11.99 2.12 2.59
C VAL A 27 10.73 2.93 2.93
N ALA A 28 10.60 4.13 2.36
CA ALA A 28 9.43 4.98 2.55
C ALA A 28 8.16 4.28 2.06
N ALA A 29 8.22 3.62 0.91
CA ALA A 29 7.09 2.88 0.37
C ALA A 29 6.66 1.76 1.32
N ARG A 30 7.61 1.02 1.87
CA ARG A 30 7.30 -0.05 2.82
C ARG A 30 6.63 0.49 4.07
N GLU A 31 7.10 1.61 4.59
CA GLU A 31 6.50 2.21 5.78
C GLU A 31 5.09 2.69 5.51
N SER A 32 4.86 3.33 4.36
CA SER A 32 3.51 3.75 3.97
C SER A 32 2.60 2.54 3.77
N ALA A 33 3.09 1.47 3.15
CA ALA A 33 2.31 0.25 2.96
C ALA A 33 1.98 -0.41 4.30
N LYS A 34 2.90 -0.42 5.25
CA LYS A 34 2.62 -0.94 6.59
C LYS A 34 1.52 -0.13 7.27
N SER A 35 1.56 1.18 7.12
CA SER A 35 0.52 2.05 7.67
C SER A 35 -0.83 1.77 7.02
N ALA A 36 -0.84 1.55 5.70
CA ALA A 36 -2.07 1.17 4.99
C ALA A 36 -2.61 -0.15 5.52
N CYS A 37 -1.74 -1.14 5.69
CA CYS A 37 -2.14 -2.45 6.22
C CYS A 37 -2.68 -2.37 7.64
N ALA A 38 -2.10 -1.51 8.47
CA ALA A 38 -2.60 -1.29 9.83
C ALA A 38 -4.03 -0.71 9.79
N SER A 39 -4.29 0.25 8.91
CA SER A 39 -5.63 0.82 8.75
C SER A 39 -6.61 -0.22 8.21
N LEU A 40 -6.17 -1.09 7.29
CA LEU A 40 -7.02 -2.17 6.78
C LEU A 40 -7.34 -3.20 7.86
N GLN A 41 -6.43 -3.43 8.79
CA GLN A 41 -6.72 -4.29 9.94
C GLN A 41 -7.78 -3.65 10.84
N GLN A 42 -7.66 -2.36 11.10
CA GLN A 42 -8.67 -1.63 11.87
C GLN A 42 -10.03 -1.67 11.16
N LEU A 43 -10.04 -1.53 9.84
CA LEU A 43 -11.26 -1.63 9.05
C LEU A 43 -11.87 -3.02 9.17
N THR A 44 -11.05 -4.06 9.03
CA THR A 44 -11.52 -5.44 9.15
C THR A 44 -12.14 -5.68 10.53
N ASP A 45 -11.50 -5.20 11.58
CA ASP A 45 -12.01 -5.34 12.94
C ASP A 45 -13.33 -4.58 13.13
N GLN A 46 -13.45 -3.40 12.52
CA GLN A 46 -14.67 -2.61 12.56
C GLN A 46 -15.80 -3.35 11.85
N LEU A 47 -15.53 -3.93 10.67
CA LEU A 47 -16.54 -4.62 9.89
C LEU A 47 -16.98 -5.95 10.53
N ALA A 48 -16.19 -6.49 11.43
CA ALA A 48 -16.53 -7.69 12.17
C ALA A 48 -17.54 -7.43 13.28
N ARG A 49 -17.73 -6.16 13.65
CA ARG A 49 -18.74 -5.80 14.67
C ARG A 49 -20.14 -5.84 14.06
N PRO A 50 -21.19 -6.01 14.89
CA PRO A 50 -22.55 -5.97 14.39
C PRO A 50 -22.84 -4.67 13.64
N ARG A 51 -23.41 -4.78 12.47
CA ARG A 51 -23.67 -3.61 11.62
C ARG A 51 -25.02 -2.99 11.97
N PRO A 52 -25.03 -1.70 12.30
CA PRO A 52 -26.29 -0.99 12.54
C PRO A 52 -27.13 -0.93 11.26
N SER A 53 -28.44 -0.96 11.42
CA SER A 53 -29.33 -0.81 10.29
C SER A 53 -29.42 0.64 9.80
N ASN A 54 -29.12 1.59 10.69
CA ASN A 54 -29.13 3.01 10.34
C ASN A 54 -27.81 3.39 9.71
N LEU A 55 -27.82 3.77 8.43
CA LEU A 55 -26.60 4.12 7.70
C LEU A 55 -25.95 5.41 8.16
N THR A 56 -26.60 6.21 9.00
CA THR A 56 -26.00 7.40 9.57
C THR A 56 -25.27 7.11 10.88
N ASP A 57 -25.27 5.86 11.32
CA ASP A 57 -24.57 5.48 12.55
C ASP A 57 -23.06 5.70 12.41
N PRO A 58 -22.40 6.18 13.46
CA PRO A 58 -20.93 6.40 13.44
C PRO A 58 -20.12 5.18 13.03
N TYR A 59 -20.66 3.99 13.14
CA TYR A 59 -20.03 2.76 12.67
C TYR A 59 -19.54 2.91 11.22
N TYR A 60 -20.40 3.45 10.34
CA TYR A 60 -20.07 3.57 8.91
C TYR A 60 -19.06 4.67 8.65
N GLN A 61 -19.12 5.78 9.38
CA GLN A 61 -18.14 6.84 9.27
C GLN A 61 -16.75 6.37 9.73
N THR A 62 -16.72 5.60 10.80
CA THR A 62 -15.45 5.06 11.31
C THR A 62 -14.84 4.10 10.27
N ALA A 63 -15.66 3.23 9.70
CA ALA A 63 -15.20 2.30 8.67
C ALA A 63 -14.65 3.06 7.44
N GLU A 64 -15.37 4.10 7.01
CA GLU A 64 -14.89 4.93 5.89
C GLU A 64 -13.55 5.58 6.19
N GLN A 65 -13.37 6.11 7.39
CA GLN A 65 -12.12 6.75 7.78
C GLN A 65 -10.95 5.78 7.70
N TYR A 66 -11.14 4.56 8.13
CA TYR A 66 -10.10 3.55 8.02
C TYR A 66 -9.78 3.23 6.55
N LEU A 67 -10.80 3.12 5.71
CA LEU A 67 -10.59 2.86 4.29
C LEU A 67 -9.84 4.02 3.62
N TYR A 68 -10.26 5.25 3.85
CA TYR A 68 -9.61 6.40 3.24
C TYR A 68 -8.19 6.60 3.75
N THR A 69 -7.93 6.32 5.01
CA THR A 69 -6.55 6.35 5.52
C THR A 69 -5.70 5.31 4.80
N ALA A 70 -6.23 4.11 4.61
CA ALA A 70 -5.52 3.06 3.90
C ALA A 70 -5.25 3.48 2.45
N ILE A 71 -6.23 4.09 1.78
CA ILE A 71 -6.07 4.56 0.40
C ILE A 71 -4.96 5.60 0.31
N ASN A 72 -4.95 6.57 1.21
CA ASN A 72 -3.95 7.62 1.21
C ASN A 72 -2.54 7.04 1.42
N ARG A 73 -2.40 6.11 2.35
CA ARG A 73 -1.11 5.48 2.63
C ARG A 73 -0.66 4.56 1.48
N ALA A 74 -1.59 3.84 0.87
CA ALA A 74 -1.27 3.02 -0.29
C ALA A 74 -0.85 3.89 -1.47
N GLY A 75 -1.50 5.04 -1.65
CA GLY A 75 -1.12 6.02 -2.67
C GLY A 75 0.28 6.57 -2.44
N ASP A 76 0.63 6.89 -1.20
CA ASP A 76 1.99 7.34 -0.85
C ASP A 76 3.01 6.25 -1.19
N ALA A 77 2.69 4.99 -0.90
CA ALA A 77 3.58 3.88 -1.22
C ALA A 77 3.76 3.75 -2.74
N ALA A 78 2.67 3.87 -3.50
CA ALA A 78 2.71 3.75 -4.95
C ALA A 78 3.52 4.89 -5.60
N GLU A 79 3.49 6.09 -5.03
CA GLU A 79 4.30 7.20 -5.51
C GLU A 79 5.79 6.93 -5.36
N GLN A 80 6.18 6.17 -4.34
CA GLN A 80 7.57 5.86 -4.06
C GLN A 80 8.03 4.58 -4.76
N ASP A 81 7.10 3.66 -5.02
CA ASP A 81 7.44 2.36 -5.60
C ASP A 81 6.23 1.83 -6.37
N GLN A 82 6.38 1.68 -7.68
CA GLN A 82 5.30 1.20 -8.55
C GLN A 82 4.79 -0.19 -8.18
N GLY A 83 5.56 -0.95 -7.45
CA GLY A 83 5.12 -2.27 -6.97
C GLY A 83 3.88 -2.20 -6.09
N TYR A 84 3.52 -1.02 -5.58
CA TYR A 84 2.33 -0.83 -4.76
C TYR A 84 1.15 -0.22 -5.54
N GLN A 85 1.30 -0.02 -6.85
CA GLN A 85 0.24 0.62 -7.64
C GLN A 85 -1.04 -0.22 -7.68
N GLU A 86 -0.92 -1.52 -7.86
CA GLU A 86 -2.07 -2.39 -7.89
C GLU A 86 -2.80 -2.41 -6.55
N PHE A 87 -2.05 -2.42 -5.46
CA PHE A 87 -2.60 -2.31 -4.11
C PHE A 87 -3.43 -1.03 -3.95
N ALA A 88 -2.86 0.12 -4.36
CA ALA A 88 -3.56 1.38 -4.30
C ALA A 88 -4.81 1.38 -5.17
N ASP A 89 -4.72 0.84 -6.38
CA ASP A 89 -5.84 0.81 -7.31
C ASP A 89 -6.98 -0.07 -6.80
N THR A 90 -6.64 -1.21 -6.19
CA THR A 90 -7.64 -2.11 -5.61
C THR A 90 -8.42 -1.41 -4.50
N LEU A 91 -7.72 -0.66 -3.64
CA LEU A 91 -8.37 0.09 -2.57
C LEU A 91 -9.24 1.23 -3.10
N HIS A 92 -8.80 1.90 -4.16
CA HIS A 92 -9.65 2.90 -4.82
C HIS A 92 -10.93 2.28 -5.36
N ARG A 93 -10.84 1.12 -5.98
CA ARG A 93 -12.02 0.41 -6.47
C ARG A 93 -12.96 0.02 -5.33
N ALA A 94 -12.41 -0.37 -4.20
CA ALA A 94 -13.22 -0.69 -3.02
C ALA A 94 -14.01 0.54 -2.56
N ALA A 95 -13.37 1.70 -2.51
CA ALA A 95 -14.04 2.93 -2.11
C ALA A 95 -15.12 3.33 -3.11
N GLN A 96 -14.82 3.24 -4.41
CA GLN A 96 -15.80 3.55 -5.44
C GLN A 96 -17.01 2.63 -5.37
N THR A 97 -16.76 1.34 -5.16
CA THR A 97 -17.82 0.35 -5.04
C THR A 97 -18.72 0.67 -3.85
N TRP A 98 -18.13 1.03 -2.73
CA TRP A 98 -18.89 1.41 -1.54
C TRP A 98 -19.74 2.65 -1.81
N GLN A 99 -19.15 3.70 -2.40
CA GLN A 99 -19.86 4.95 -2.68
C GLN A 99 -21.02 4.77 -3.64
N VAL A 100 -20.83 3.95 -4.67
CA VAL A 100 -21.87 3.76 -5.69
C VAL A 100 -22.99 2.85 -5.22
N THR A 101 -22.67 1.79 -4.51
CA THR A 101 -23.67 0.80 -4.11
C THR A 101 -24.20 1.03 -2.71
N PHE A 102 -23.55 1.87 -1.92
CA PHE A 102 -23.88 2.09 -0.50
C PHE A 102 -23.92 0.79 0.30
N THR A 103 -23.24 -0.24 -0.19
CA THR A 103 -23.18 -1.52 0.50
C THR A 103 -21.74 -1.94 0.69
N LEU A 104 -21.44 -2.43 1.88
CA LEU A 104 -20.12 -2.94 2.20
C LEU A 104 -19.87 -4.31 1.59
N ASP A 105 -20.94 -5.06 1.34
CA ASP A 105 -20.81 -6.44 0.88
C ASP A 105 -20.05 -6.55 -0.44
N LYS A 106 -20.18 -5.57 -1.31
CA LYS A 106 -19.46 -5.56 -2.60
C LYS A 106 -18.06 -4.99 -2.46
N ALA A 107 -17.83 -4.13 -1.49
CA ALA A 107 -16.51 -3.54 -1.25
C ALA A 107 -15.58 -4.50 -0.50
N GLU A 108 -16.13 -5.31 0.40
CA GLU A 108 -15.32 -6.22 1.23
C GLU A 108 -14.40 -7.15 0.43
N PRO A 109 -14.85 -7.80 -0.63
CA PRO A 109 -13.94 -8.66 -1.40
C PRO A 109 -12.74 -7.91 -1.94
N LEU A 110 -12.92 -6.65 -2.35
CA LEU A 110 -11.81 -5.83 -2.84
C LEU A 110 -10.85 -5.45 -1.71
N ILE A 111 -11.39 -5.14 -0.54
CA ILE A 111 -10.57 -4.86 0.64
C ILE A 111 -9.71 -6.07 0.99
N GLN A 112 -10.30 -7.26 1.00
CA GLN A 112 -9.56 -8.49 1.29
C GLN A 112 -8.55 -8.82 0.20
N GLN A 113 -8.89 -8.55 -1.06
CA GLN A 113 -7.95 -8.72 -2.17
C GLN A 113 -6.72 -7.82 -1.97
N ALA A 114 -6.92 -6.55 -1.62
CA ALA A 114 -5.82 -5.63 -1.37
C ALA A 114 -4.93 -6.12 -0.23
N ARG A 115 -5.54 -6.62 0.85
CA ARG A 115 -4.78 -7.17 1.97
C ARG A 115 -3.91 -8.34 1.54
N LYS A 116 -4.42 -9.21 0.69
CA LYS A 116 -3.64 -10.35 0.18
C LYS A 116 -2.50 -9.90 -0.71
N GLU A 117 -2.67 -8.81 -1.43
CA GLU A 117 -1.63 -8.32 -2.33
C GLU A 117 -0.40 -7.82 -1.58
N LYS A 118 -0.56 -7.11 -0.47
CA LYS A 118 0.55 -6.42 0.18
C LYS A 118 0.57 -6.48 1.71
N CYS A 119 -0.35 -7.14 2.31
CA CYS A 119 -0.37 -7.30 3.76
C CYS A 119 -0.19 -8.74 4.15
#